data_2aafbf295900e0f3c7f882ecf7e21156
#
_entry.id   2aafbf295900e0f3c7f882ecf7e21156
#
_cell.length_a   1.000
_cell.length_b   1.000
_cell.length_c   1.000
_cell.angle_alpha   90.00
_cell.angle_beta   90.00
_cell.angle_gamma   90.00
#
_symmetry.space_group_name_H-M   'P 1'
#
loop_
_entity.id
_entity.type
_entity.pdbx_description
1 polymer ?
#
loop_
_entity_poly.entity_id
_entity_poly.type
_entity_poly.pdbx_seq_one_letter_code
_entity_poly.pdbx_strand_id
1 'polypeptide(L)'
;MRNRNYSNLQDERVKDLVLNKKGYPNYPEYILLDLIKEETVFKRGACSKYIHHEEFNTWQEYFCGDYYDKPQGKRIAFLQVCSWAKPYDFSYIGKKIREVTNKYPMVHPIILSNAGIIPYEYQMNPTFCAYDWMDDIEDPVIYEELMKEYRDKLIQRIRSYLESNSYDVVVQYGIPVKKYSMAPVIKDICKDLGITFLLTPDIETYRNNKDKLVELKDSGEFYCLDEVLSSMDNCLNKVSRYVESINCNTGL
;
A
#
# COMPACT_ATOMS: atom_id res chain seq x y z
N MET A 1 -20.92 10.28 15.21
CA MET A 1 -20.30 9.00 14.84
C MET A 1 -20.64 8.71 13.39
N ARG A 2 -19.65 8.74 12.49
CA ARG A 2 -19.88 8.26 11.12
C ARG A 2 -20.08 6.76 11.22
N ASN A 3 -21.19 6.30 10.70
CA ASN A 3 -21.47 4.88 10.53
C ASN A 3 -20.48 4.37 9.47
N ARG A 4 -19.28 3.98 9.91
CA ARG A 4 -18.24 3.46 9.05
C ARG A 4 -18.65 2.04 8.69
N ASN A 5 -19.13 1.86 7.48
CA ASN A 5 -19.51 0.54 6.95
C ASN A 5 -18.21 -0.15 6.50
N TYR A 6 -17.67 -1.01 7.37
CA TYR A 6 -16.26 -1.33 7.43
C TYR A 6 -15.84 -2.54 6.64
N SER A 7 -16.75 -3.32 6.17
CA SER A 7 -16.36 -4.49 5.41
C SER A 7 -17.16 -4.59 4.13
N ASN A 8 -16.48 -4.34 3.04
CA ASN A 8 -17.04 -4.60 1.74
C ASN A 8 -17.30 -6.11 1.51
N LEU A 9 -16.67 -7.01 2.28
CA LEU A 9 -17.00 -8.43 2.25
C LEU A 9 -18.38 -8.76 2.82
N GLN A 10 -19.00 -7.86 3.58
CA GLN A 10 -20.39 -7.98 4.00
C GLN A 10 -21.37 -7.58 2.89
N ASP A 11 -20.90 -6.86 1.87
CA ASP A 11 -21.68 -6.59 0.66
C ASP A 11 -21.57 -7.79 -0.28
N GLU A 12 -22.68 -8.46 -0.56
CA GLU A 12 -22.73 -9.66 -1.42
C GLU A 12 -22.14 -9.41 -2.81
N ARG A 13 -22.22 -8.18 -3.33
CA ARG A 13 -21.63 -7.81 -4.62
C ARG A 13 -20.10 -7.86 -4.58
N VAL A 14 -19.50 -7.33 -3.50
CA VAL A 14 -18.05 -7.35 -3.31
C VAL A 14 -17.56 -8.76 -3.02
N LYS A 15 -18.32 -9.51 -2.22
CA LYS A 15 -18.04 -10.91 -1.94
C LYS A 15 -18.03 -11.74 -3.25
N ASP A 16 -19.03 -11.53 -4.10
CA ASP A 16 -19.12 -12.21 -5.39
C ASP A 16 -17.95 -11.84 -6.32
N LEU A 17 -17.54 -10.55 -6.35
CA LEU A 17 -16.36 -10.10 -7.11
C LEU A 17 -15.07 -10.74 -6.60
N VAL A 18 -14.87 -10.75 -5.29
CA VAL A 18 -13.63 -11.27 -4.68
C VAL A 18 -13.53 -12.78 -4.81
N LEU A 19 -14.58 -13.51 -4.45
CA LEU A 19 -14.57 -14.97 -4.43
C LEU A 19 -14.78 -15.60 -5.81
N ASN A 20 -15.60 -14.97 -6.66
CA ASN A 20 -15.92 -15.50 -7.99
C ASN A 20 -15.19 -14.79 -9.12
N LYS A 21 -14.35 -13.80 -8.82
CA LYS A 21 -13.53 -13.07 -9.79
C LYS A 21 -14.32 -12.31 -10.86
N LYS A 22 -15.58 -12.02 -10.61
CA LYS A 22 -16.44 -11.30 -11.54
C LYS A 22 -16.07 -9.83 -11.61
N GLY A 23 -16.01 -9.28 -12.81
CA GLY A 23 -15.69 -7.87 -13.04
C GLY A 23 -14.21 -7.50 -12.93
N TYR A 24 -13.33 -8.49 -12.66
CA TYR A 24 -11.88 -8.30 -12.59
C TYR A 24 -11.13 -9.33 -13.41
N PRO A 25 -11.19 -9.27 -14.73
CA PRO A 25 -10.59 -10.26 -15.61
C PRO A 25 -9.05 -10.35 -15.51
N ASN A 26 -8.41 -9.31 -15.01
CA ASN A 26 -6.94 -9.24 -14.89
C ASN A 26 -6.39 -9.72 -13.53
N TYR A 27 -7.25 -10.16 -12.60
CA TYR A 27 -6.84 -10.60 -11.28
C TYR A 27 -6.94 -12.10 -10.99
N PRO A 28 -7.55 -12.95 -11.84
CA PRO A 28 -7.86 -14.32 -11.48
C PRO A 28 -6.64 -15.16 -11.07
N GLU A 29 -5.51 -14.96 -11.74
CA GLU A 29 -4.26 -15.69 -11.50
C GLU A 29 -3.56 -15.33 -10.21
N TYR A 30 -3.88 -14.14 -9.65
CA TYR A 30 -3.25 -13.64 -8.43
C TYR A 30 -4.05 -13.91 -7.15
N ILE A 31 -5.18 -14.61 -7.26
CA ILE A 31 -5.99 -14.99 -6.11
C ILE A 31 -5.70 -16.45 -5.78
N LEU A 32 -4.77 -16.67 -4.88
CA LEU A 32 -4.38 -18.00 -4.41
C LEU A 32 -5.33 -18.46 -3.30
N LEU A 33 -6.47 -19.01 -3.69
CA LEU A 33 -7.55 -19.38 -2.76
C LEU A 33 -7.15 -20.48 -1.77
N ASP A 34 -6.18 -21.30 -2.10
CA ASP A 34 -5.61 -22.35 -1.25
C ASP A 34 -4.84 -21.79 -0.03
N LEU A 35 -4.36 -20.55 -0.11
CA LEU A 35 -3.77 -19.85 1.04
C LEU A 35 -4.79 -19.14 1.93
N ILE A 36 -6.06 -19.16 1.54
CA ILE A 36 -7.16 -18.52 2.28
C ILE A 36 -7.94 -19.60 2.99
N LYS A 37 -8.05 -19.48 4.32
CA LYS A 37 -8.88 -20.40 5.10
C LYS A 37 -10.36 -20.19 4.73
N GLU A 38 -11.14 -21.27 4.63
CA GLU A 38 -12.58 -21.22 4.33
C GLU A 38 -13.33 -20.29 5.28
N GLU A 39 -12.85 -20.19 6.53
CA GLU A 39 -13.42 -19.35 7.59
C GLU A 39 -12.60 -18.08 7.82
N THR A 40 -12.36 -17.28 6.78
CA THR A 40 -11.74 -15.96 6.97
C THR A 40 -12.63 -15.09 7.86
N VAL A 41 -12.23 -14.94 9.12
CA VAL A 41 -12.97 -14.11 10.09
C VAL A 41 -12.63 -12.64 9.86
N PHE A 42 -13.67 -11.81 9.79
CA PHE A 42 -13.47 -10.37 9.74
C PHE A 42 -12.81 -9.85 11.02
N LYS A 43 -11.63 -9.24 10.85
CA LYS A 43 -10.80 -8.72 11.94
C LYS A 43 -11.09 -7.24 12.13
N ARG A 44 -11.53 -6.87 13.33
CA ARG A 44 -11.90 -5.50 13.66
C ARG A 44 -11.17 -5.02 14.90
N GLY A 45 -10.75 -3.74 14.88
CA GLY A 45 -10.07 -3.08 15.99
C GLY A 45 -8.56 -2.98 15.85
N ALA A 46 -7.96 -2.08 16.60
CA ALA A 46 -6.52 -1.84 16.66
C ALA A 46 -5.91 -2.58 17.84
N CYS A 47 -5.20 -3.67 17.61
CA CYS A 47 -4.46 -4.36 18.65
C CYS A 47 -3.28 -5.17 18.09
N SER A 48 -2.32 -5.44 18.95
CA SER A 48 -1.13 -6.25 18.65
C SER A 48 -1.46 -7.61 18.01
N LYS A 49 -2.53 -8.27 18.48
CA LYS A 49 -3.01 -9.54 17.93
C LYS A 49 -3.27 -9.49 16.42
N TYR A 50 -3.78 -8.38 15.89
CA TYR A 50 -4.06 -8.26 14.45
C TYR A 50 -2.80 -7.98 13.64
N ILE A 51 -1.85 -7.20 14.18
CA ILE A 51 -0.57 -6.95 13.54
C ILE A 51 0.19 -8.25 13.27
N HIS A 52 0.11 -9.20 14.23
CA HIS A 52 0.79 -10.49 14.19
C HIS A 52 -0.11 -11.65 13.76
N HIS A 53 -1.28 -11.36 13.17
CA HIS A 53 -2.22 -12.42 12.81
C HIS A 53 -1.59 -13.40 11.80
N GLU A 54 -1.82 -14.69 12.03
CA GLU A 54 -1.24 -15.80 11.25
C GLU A 54 -1.50 -15.66 9.75
N GLU A 55 -2.73 -15.32 9.34
CA GLU A 55 -3.05 -15.11 7.92
C GLU A 55 -2.20 -14.03 7.28
N PHE A 56 -1.96 -12.91 8.00
CA PHE A 56 -1.11 -11.83 7.48
C PHE A 56 0.35 -12.27 7.38
N ASN A 57 0.85 -13.01 8.38
CA ASN A 57 2.21 -13.53 8.36
C ASN A 57 2.41 -14.51 7.20
N THR A 58 1.48 -15.43 6.98
CA THR A 58 1.52 -16.39 5.85
C THR A 58 1.62 -15.66 4.51
N TRP A 59 0.81 -14.61 4.29
CA TRP A 59 0.91 -13.84 3.06
C TRP A 59 2.21 -13.04 2.93
N GLN A 60 2.73 -12.49 4.04
CA GLN A 60 4.02 -11.79 4.00
C GLN A 60 5.17 -12.74 3.68
N GLU A 61 5.16 -13.95 4.24
CA GLU A 61 6.13 -15.01 3.92
C GLU A 61 6.03 -15.42 2.44
N TYR A 62 4.81 -15.57 1.92
CA TYR A 62 4.59 -15.85 0.50
C TYR A 62 5.18 -14.76 -0.39
N PHE A 63 4.90 -13.47 -0.11
CA PHE A 63 5.42 -12.35 -0.93
C PHE A 63 6.93 -12.19 -0.88
N CYS A 64 7.60 -12.78 0.09
CA CYS A 64 9.06 -12.78 0.26
C CYS A 64 9.71 -14.11 -0.13
N GLY A 65 8.93 -15.13 -0.49
CA GLY A 65 9.41 -16.46 -0.82
C GLY A 65 9.56 -16.70 -2.33
N ASP A 66 10.08 -17.87 -2.67
CA ASP A 66 10.37 -18.29 -4.04
C ASP A 66 9.11 -18.55 -4.89
N TYR A 67 7.93 -18.56 -4.27
CA TYR A 67 6.65 -18.83 -4.96
C TYR A 67 5.96 -17.57 -5.47
N TYR A 68 6.43 -16.40 -5.07
CA TYR A 68 5.88 -15.13 -5.53
C TYR A 68 6.78 -14.51 -6.58
N ASP A 69 6.23 -14.35 -7.77
CA ASP A 69 6.82 -13.56 -8.83
C ASP A 69 6.02 -12.27 -9.00
N LYS A 70 6.67 -11.13 -8.79
CA LYS A 70 6.02 -9.85 -9.11
C LYS A 70 5.70 -9.77 -10.61
N PRO A 71 4.64 -9.08 -11.02
CA PRO A 71 4.26 -8.98 -12.43
C PRO A 71 5.42 -8.52 -13.31
N GLN A 72 5.58 -9.18 -14.47
CA GLN A 72 6.68 -8.93 -15.38
C GLN A 72 6.73 -7.46 -15.83
N GLY A 73 7.92 -6.92 -15.98
CA GLY A 73 8.16 -5.53 -16.41
C GLY A 73 7.99 -4.49 -15.29
N LYS A 74 7.61 -4.90 -14.08
CA LYS A 74 7.51 -3.99 -12.92
C LYS A 74 8.89 -3.72 -12.34
N ARG A 75 9.37 -2.48 -12.50
CA ARG A 75 10.70 -2.03 -12.10
C ARG A 75 10.69 -0.92 -11.05
N ILE A 76 9.56 -0.27 -10.85
CA ILE A 76 9.35 0.84 -9.93
C ILE A 76 8.37 0.38 -8.85
N ALA A 77 8.84 0.15 -7.63
CA ALA A 77 7.96 -0.09 -6.50
C ALA A 77 7.30 1.23 -6.07
N PHE A 78 5.98 1.31 -6.11
CA PHE A 78 5.22 2.47 -5.67
C PHE A 78 4.50 2.15 -4.37
N LEU A 79 5.09 2.55 -3.24
CA LEU A 79 4.56 2.33 -1.91
C LEU A 79 3.47 3.35 -1.62
N GLN A 80 2.22 2.93 -1.70
CA GLN A 80 1.06 3.78 -1.49
C GLN A 80 0.42 3.58 -0.13
N VAL A 81 -0.30 4.60 0.33
CA VAL A 81 -1.10 4.52 1.55
C VAL A 81 -2.26 3.55 1.37
N CYS A 82 -2.62 2.87 2.45
CA CYS A 82 -3.87 2.12 2.50
C CYS A 82 -5.06 3.07 2.53
N SER A 83 -6.22 2.51 2.25
CA SER A 83 -7.50 3.16 2.48
C SER A 83 -8.36 2.30 3.37
N TRP A 84 -9.33 2.91 3.93
CA TRP A 84 -10.33 2.37 4.80
C TRP A 84 -11.39 1.49 4.05
N ALA A 85 -11.83 1.90 2.87
CA ALA A 85 -12.68 1.06 2.05
C ALA A 85 -11.83 0.00 1.34
N LYS A 86 -12.34 -1.24 1.31
CA LYS A 86 -11.72 -2.41 0.70
C LYS A 86 -12.75 -3.19 -0.12
N PRO A 87 -12.39 -3.83 -1.21
CA PRO A 87 -11.08 -3.75 -1.90
C PRO A 87 -10.66 -2.32 -2.22
N TYR A 88 -9.36 -2.07 -2.27
CA TYR A 88 -8.82 -0.71 -2.36
C TYR A 88 -9.25 0.06 -3.62
N ASP A 89 -9.50 -0.63 -4.73
CA ASP A 89 -10.02 -0.03 -5.97
C ASP A 89 -11.42 0.58 -5.83
N PHE A 90 -12.19 0.17 -4.82
CA PHE A 90 -13.49 0.75 -4.52
C PHE A 90 -13.41 1.96 -3.59
N SER A 91 -12.23 2.24 -3.05
CA SER A 91 -12.01 3.45 -2.27
C SER A 91 -11.80 4.66 -3.17
N TYR A 92 -12.22 5.84 -2.70
CA TYR A 92 -11.98 7.08 -3.43
C TYR A 92 -10.48 7.34 -3.65
N ILE A 93 -9.67 7.12 -2.60
CA ILE A 93 -8.22 7.28 -2.64
C ILE A 93 -7.59 6.29 -3.62
N GLY A 94 -7.92 5.00 -3.49
CA GLY A 94 -7.38 3.96 -4.37
C GLY A 94 -7.69 4.21 -5.83
N LYS A 95 -8.93 4.62 -6.13
CA LYS A 95 -9.33 5.01 -7.48
C LYS A 95 -8.48 6.15 -8.03
N LYS A 96 -8.29 7.23 -7.27
CA LYS A 96 -7.50 8.39 -7.67
C LYS A 96 -6.03 8.05 -7.89
N ILE A 97 -5.42 7.27 -7.01
CA ILE A 97 -4.05 6.79 -7.18
C ILE A 97 -3.94 5.92 -8.44
N ARG A 98 -4.89 5.02 -8.66
CA ARG A 98 -4.91 4.16 -9.84
C ARG A 98 -5.03 4.91 -11.15
N GLU A 99 -5.86 5.97 -11.21
CA GLU A 99 -5.98 6.83 -12.39
C GLU A 99 -4.63 7.40 -12.83
N VAL A 100 -3.72 7.64 -11.90
CA VAL A 100 -2.36 8.10 -12.19
C VAL A 100 -1.43 6.93 -12.48
N THR A 101 -1.36 5.93 -11.61
CA THR A 101 -0.38 4.83 -11.73
C THR A 101 -0.56 3.99 -12.99
N ASN A 102 -1.80 3.85 -13.49
CA ASN A 102 -2.10 3.14 -14.74
C ASN A 102 -1.45 3.73 -15.99
N LYS A 103 -1.01 4.98 -15.95
CA LYS A 103 -0.27 5.61 -17.05
C LYS A 103 1.16 5.07 -17.21
N TYR A 104 1.67 4.36 -16.20
CA TYR A 104 3.07 3.95 -16.08
C TYR A 104 3.21 2.44 -15.98
N PRO A 105 3.41 1.72 -17.07
CA PRO A 105 3.43 0.25 -17.08
C PRO A 105 4.49 -0.38 -16.16
N MET A 106 5.64 0.29 -15.97
CA MET A 106 6.72 -0.20 -15.10
C MET A 106 6.46 0.03 -13.61
N VAL A 107 5.44 0.81 -13.26
CA VAL A 107 5.08 1.05 -11.86
C VAL A 107 4.33 -0.15 -11.30
N HIS A 108 4.78 -0.66 -10.16
CA HIS A 108 4.12 -1.67 -9.36
C HIS A 108 3.54 -1.04 -8.11
N PRO A 109 2.24 -0.78 -8.03
CA PRO A 109 1.63 -0.28 -6.81
C PRO A 109 1.67 -1.34 -5.71
N ILE A 110 2.06 -0.92 -4.52
CA ILE A 110 2.18 -1.75 -3.33
C ILE A 110 1.52 -1.01 -2.19
N ILE A 111 0.50 -1.60 -1.61
CA ILE A 111 -0.27 -0.97 -0.55
C ILE A 111 0.40 -1.27 0.79
N LEU A 112 0.74 -0.21 1.53
CA LEU A 112 1.22 -0.31 2.90
C LEU A 112 0.03 -0.27 3.84
N SER A 113 -0.25 -1.38 4.51
CA SER A 113 -1.43 -1.54 5.35
C SER A 113 -1.11 -2.13 6.72
N ASN A 114 -2.09 -2.13 7.59
CA ASN A 114 -2.01 -2.80 8.89
C ASN A 114 -1.85 -4.33 8.76
N ALA A 115 -2.30 -4.90 7.63
CA ALA A 115 -2.04 -6.29 7.29
C ALA A 115 -0.60 -6.53 6.77
N GLY A 116 0.15 -5.46 6.49
CA GLY A 116 1.51 -5.50 5.95
C GLY A 116 1.61 -4.97 4.53
N ILE A 117 2.48 -5.59 3.76
CA ILE A 117 2.65 -5.31 2.33
C ILE A 117 1.56 -6.04 1.54
N ILE A 118 0.88 -5.31 0.67
CA ILE A 118 -0.10 -5.91 -0.25
C ILE A 118 0.26 -5.49 -1.67
N PRO A 119 0.89 -6.37 -2.46
CA PRO A 119 1.03 -6.15 -3.89
C PRO A 119 -0.35 -5.94 -4.52
N TYR A 120 -0.45 -4.99 -5.43
CA TYR A 120 -1.73 -4.50 -5.94
C TYR A 120 -2.63 -5.61 -6.51
N GLU A 121 -2.06 -6.60 -7.15
CA GLU A 121 -2.76 -7.75 -7.73
C GLU A 121 -3.45 -8.64 -6.70
N TYR A 122 -3.04 -8.54 -5.42
CA TYR A 122 -3.64 -9.28 -4.31
C TYR A 122 -4.68 -8.48 -3.51
N GLN A 123 -4.95 -7.23 -3.88
CA GLN A 123 -5.90 -6.39 -3.12
C GLN A 123 -7.31 -6.96 -3.04
N MET A 124 -7.69 -7.81 -4.00
CA MET A 124 -8.98 -8.49 -4.05
C MET A 124 -9.05 -9.75 -3.19
N ASN A 125 -7.94 -10.15 -2.58
CA ASN A 125 -7.90 -11.32 -1.72
C ASN A 125 -8.76 -11.12 -0.47
N PRO A 126 -9.62 -12.09 -0.09
CA PRO A 126 -10.49 -12.00 1.06
C PRO A 126 -9.78 -11.65 2.37
N THR A 127 -8.58 -12.18 2.59
CA THR A 127 -7.77 -11.85 3.78
C THR A 127 -7.49 -10.35 3.89
N PHE A 128 -7.20 -9.68 2.77
CA PHE A 128 -6.92 -8.25 2.73
C PHE A 128 -8.16 -7.37 2.67
N CYS A 129 -9.30 -7.95 2.35
CA CYS A 129 -10.60 -7.27 2.39
C CYS A 129 -11.30 -7.43 3.74
N ALA A 130 -11.00 -8.50 4.49
CA ALA A 130 -11.70 -8.90 5.72
C ALA A 130 -11.04 -8.37 7.00
N TYR A 131 -10.37 -7.24 6.95
CA TYR A 131 -9.87 -6.58 8.15
C TYR A 131 -10.22 -5.09 8.15
N ASP A 132 -10.27 -4.52 9.34
CA ASP A 132 -10.47 -3.10 9.54
C ASP A 132 -9.69 -2.61 10.75
N TRP A 133 -9.04 -1.47 10.60
CA TRP A 133 -8.36 -0.81 11.69
C TRP A 133 -9.29 0.23 12.29
N MET A 134 -9.82 -0.08 13.45
CA MET A 134 -10.57 0.89 14.25
C MET A 134 -9.66 1.42 15.35
N ASP A 135 -9.49 2.71 15.33
CA ASP A 135 -8.77 3.44 16.35
C ASP A 135 -9.78 3.90 17.40
N ASP A 136 -10.06 3.01 18.35
CA ASP A 136 -10.94 3.21 19.50
C ASP A 136 -10.17 3.23 20.83
N ILE A 137 -8.84 3.32 20.77
CA ILE A 137 -7.98 3.36 21.94
C ILE A 137 -7.94 4.79 22.46
N GLU A 138 -8.59 5.00 23.61
CA GLU A 138 -8.64 6.31 24.28
C GLU A 138 -7.36 6.64 25.06
N ASP A 139 -6.64 5.62 25.54
CA ASP A 139 -5.39 5.81 26.28
C ASP A 139 -4.23 6.15 25.33
N PRO A 140 -3.66 7.36 25.40
CA PRO A 140 -2.62 7.79 24.49
C PRO A 140 -1.31 7.01 24.62
N VAL A 141 -1.01 6.41 25.78
CA VAL A 141 0.20 5.62 26.01
C VAL A 141 0.05 4.28 25.27
N ILE A 142 -1.07 3.61 25.48
CA ILE A 142 -1.38 2.33 24.81
C ILE A 142 -1.42 2.54 23.29
N TYR A 143 -2.01 3.65 22.83
CA TYR A 143 -2.04 3.99 21.42
C TYR A 143 -0.64 4.19 20.82
N GLU A 144 0.24 4.93 21.51
CA GLU A 144 1.61 5.15 21.04
C GLU A 144 2.44 3.87 21.00
N GLU A 145 2.30 3.00 22.00
CA GLU A 145 2.96 1.70 22.03
C GLU A 145 2.52 0.81 20.86
N LEU A 146 1.22 0.73 20.61
CA LEU A 146 0.67 -0.02 19.49
C LEU A 146 1.11 0.53 18.13
N MET A 147 1.11 1.85 17.96
CA MET A 147 1.56 2.49 16.72
C MET A 147 3.05 2.26 16.46
N LYS A 148 3.85 2.19 17.52
CA LYS A 148 5.27 1.84 17.42
C LYS A 148 5.43 0.38 16.98
N GLU A 149 4.75 -0.55 17.63
CA GLU A 149 4.77 -1.98 17.29
C GLU A 149 4.35 -2.21 15.84
N TYR A 150 3.25 -1.60 15.43
CA TYR A 150 2.75 -1.63 14.05
C TYR A 150 3.80 -1.12 13.05
N ARG A 151 4.40 0.03 13.35
CA ARG A 151 5.43 0.65 12.50
C ARG A 151 6.64 -0.26 12.37
N ASP A 152 7.14 -0.79 13.49
CA ASP A 152 8.33 -1.64 13.51
C ASP A 152 8.08 -2.95 12.72
N LYS A 153 6.91 -3.56 12.88
CA LYS A 153 6.53 -4.75 12.11
C LYS A 153 6.39 -4.47 10.62
N LEU A 154 5.78 -3.34 10.25
CA LEU A 154 5.63 -2.97 8.84
C LEU A 154 6.99 -2.65 8.20
N ILE A 155 7.90 -2.01 8.91
CA ILE A 155 9.26 -1.76 8.43
C ILE A 155 10.01 -3.07 8.16
N GLN A 156 9.90 -4.07 9.05
CA GLN A 156 10.48 -5.39 8.82
C GLN A 156 9.93 -6.03 7.54
N ARG A 157 8.60 -5.98 7.35
CA ARG A 157 7.94 -6.52 6.16
C ARG A 157 8.36 -5.79 4.89
N ILE A 158 8.50 -4.46 4.93
CA ILE A 158 9.00 -3.66 3.79
C ILE A 158 10.42 -4.09 3.43
N ARG A 159 11.31 -4.23 4.42
CA ARG A 159 12.70 -4.65 4.18
C ARG A 159 12.72 -6.02 3.51
N SER A 160 12.08 -7.02 4.12
CA SER A 160 12.05 -8.39 3.56
C SER A 160 11.47 -8.44 2.15
N TYR A 161 10.41 -7.67 1.89
CA TYR A 161 9.79 -7.60 0.56
C TYR A 161 10.73 -7.00 -0.48
N LEU A 162 11.42 -5.91 -0.17
CA LEU A 162 12.36 -5.25 -1.09
C LEU A 162 13.65 -6.06 -1.28
N GLU A 163 14.08 -6.85 -0.29
CA GLU A 163 15.20 -7.79 -0.42
C GLU A 163 14.87 -8.95 -1.38
N SER A 164 13.64 -9.44 -1.33
CA SER A 164 13.19 -10.58 -2.14
C SER A 164 12.73 -10.17 -3.55
N ASN A 165 12.35 -8.91 -3.75
CA ASN A 165 11.78 -8.43 -5.00
C ASN A 165 12.60 -7.30 -5.59
N SER A 166 13.27 -7.54 -6.71
CA SER A 166 14.16 -6.57 -7.36
C SER A 166 13.39 -5.38 -7.96
N TYR A 167 13.78 -4.17 -7.56
CA TYR A 167 13.32 -2.91 -8.14
C TYR A 167 14.49 -1.97 -8.37
N ASP A 168 14.43 -1.14 -9.41
CA ASP A 168 15.43 -0.09 -9.65
C ASP A 168 15.17 1.15 -8.79
N VAL A 169 13.88 1.45 -8.56
CA VAL A 169 13.44 2.62 -7.83
C VAL A 169 12.28 2.27 -6.91
N VAL A 170 12.32 2.84 -5.73
CA VAL A 170 11.19 2.87 -4.78
C VAL A 170 10.67 4.30 -4.71
N VAL A 171 9.40 4.49 -4.99
CA VAL A 171 8.69 5.75 -4.81
C VAL A 171 7.70 5.56 -3.66
N GLN A 172 7.81 6.34 -2.60
CA GLN A 172 6.82 6.34 -1.54
C GLN A 172 5.84 7.50 -1.70
N TYR A 173 4.55 7.20 -1.70
CA TYR A 173 3.47 8.18 -1.65
C TYR A 173 3.06 8.39 -0.20
N GLY A 174 3.47 9.52 0.38
CA GLY A 174 3.26 9.75 1.81
C GLY A 174 3.54 11.19 2.23
N ILE A 175 3.01 11.57 3.39
CA ILE A 175 3.24 12.89 3.98
C ILE A 175 4.66 12.94 4.55
N PRO A 176 5.53 13.87 4.08
CA PRO A 176 6.96 13.86 4.40
C PRO A 176 7.30 14.15 5.87
N VAL A 177 6.41 14.81 6.59
CA VAL A 177 6.65 15.29 7.97
C VAL A 177 5.67 14.72 9.00
N LYS A 178 5.00 13.62 8.70
CA LYS A 178 4.11 12.97 9.66
C LYS A 178 4.92 12.39 10.82
N LYS A 179 4.45 12.54 12.07
CA LYS A 179 5.11 12.04 13.29
C LYS A 179 5.58 10.59 13.16
N TYR A 180 4.81 9.74 12.52
CA TYR A 180 5.12 8.33 12.31
C TYR A 180 5.51 8.02 10.86
N SER A 181 6.10 9.00 10.15
CA SER A 181 6.56 8.77 8.78
C SER A 181 7.60 7.65 8.73
N MET A 182 7.41 6.72 7.83
CA MET A 182 8.36 5.64 7.56
C MET A 182 9.41 6.04 6.51
N ALA A 183 9.23 7.20 5.86
CA ALA A 183 10.08 7.62 4.75
C ALA A 183 11.58 7.64 5.07
N PRO A 184 12.04 8.13 6.22
CA PRO A 184 13.47 8.09 6.56
C PRO A 184 14.01 6.66 6.61
N VAL A 185 13.29 5.74 7.25
CA VAL A 185 13.71 4.35 7.42
C VAL A 185 13.65 3.59 6.09
N ILE A 186 12.62 3.81 5.28
CA ILE A 186 12.52 3.20 3.94
C ILE A 186 13.68 3.70 3.05
N LYS A 187 14.03 4.98 3.15
CA LYS A 187 15.18 5.54 2.45
C LYS A 187 16.49 4.84 2.84
N ASP A 188 16.69 4.57 4.14
CA ASP A 188 17.87 3.86 4.62
C ASP A 188 17.87 2.40 4.14
N ILE A 189 16.74 1.71 4.18
CA ILE A 189 16.58 0.36 3.59
C ILE A 189 16.97 0.38 2.11
N CYS A 190 16.44 1.30 1.33
CA CYS A 190 16.75 1.41 -0.09
C CYS A 190 18.24 1.67 -0.33
N LYS A 191 18.86 2.52 0.50
CA LYS A 191 20.31 2.78 0.44
C LYS A 191 21.12 1.51 0.69
N ASP A 192 20.76 0.72 1.71
CA ASP A 192 21.42 -0.55 2.02
C ASP A 192 21.32 -1.55 0.86
N LEU A 193 20.18 -1.54 0.16
CA LEU A 193 19.90 -2.43 -0.98
C LEU A 193 20.37 -1.88 -2.34
N GLY A 194 20.96 -0.69 -2.38
CA GLY A 194 21.39 -0.06 -3.63
C GLY A 194 20.22 0.41 -4.52
N ILE A 195 19.05 0.63 -3.94
CA ILE A 195 17.85 1.06 -4.67
C ILE A 195 17.68 2.57 -4.55
N THR A 196 17.34 3.24 -5.65
CA THR A 196 17.01 4.67 -5.61
C THR A 196 15.68 4.90 -4.88
N PHE A 197 15.66 5.81 -3.90
CA PHE A 197 14.44 6.17 -3.16
C PHE A 197 13.97 7.59 -3.47
N LEU A 198 12.67 7.74 -3.69
CA LEU A 198 11.99 9.03 -3.87
C LEU A 198 10.72 9.09 -3.00
N LEU A 199 10.40 10.31 -2.56
CA LEU A 199 9.18 10.61 -1.80
C LEU A 199 8.29 11.57 -2.60
N THR A 200 7.00 11.27 -2.67
CA THR A 200 6.00 12.14 -3.28
C THR A 200 4.76 12.23 -2.37
N PRO A 201 4.06 13.37 -2.24
CA PRO A 201 4.38 14.63 -2.92
C PRO A 201 5.74 15.19 -2.49
N ASP A 202 6.33 16.02 -3.35
CA ASP A 202 7.55 16.73 -2.99
C ASP A 202 7.30 17.75 -1.84
N ILE A 203 8.39 18.21 -1.22
CA ILE A 203 8.30 19.06 -0.04
C ILE A 203 7.64 20.42 -0.32
N GLU A 204 7.76 20.94 -1.53
CA GLU A 204 7.15 22.22 -1.92
C GLU A 204 5.63 22.05 -2.05
N THR A 205 5.17 21.03 -2.76
CA THR A 205 3.76 20.66 -2.87
C THR A 205 3.15 20.44 -1.47
N TYR A 206 3.87 19.73 -0.59
CA TYR A 206 3.41 19.55 0.79
C TYR A 206 3.27 20.90 1.52
N ARG A 207 4.30 21.76 1.48
CA ARG A 207 4.29 23.07 2.19
C ARG A 207 3.15 23.96 1.71
N ASN A 208 2.87 23.97 0.42
CA ASN A 208 1.82 24.78 -0.18
C ASN A 208 0.40 24.27 0.15
N ASN A 209 0.26 23.01 0.57
CA ASN A 209 -1.04 22.39 0.85
C ASN A 209 -1.20 21.91 2.30
N LYS A 210 -0.23 22.15 3.19
CA LYS A 210 -0.26 21.66 4.58
C LYS A 210 -1.44 22.20 5.40
N ASP A 211 -1.88 23.42 5.11
CA ASP A 211 -3.00 24.06 5.81
C ASP A 211 -4.32 23.36 5.44
N LYS A 212 -4.48 22.94 4.18
CA LYS A 212 -5.59 22.09 3.75
C LYS A 212 -5.66 20.79 4.55
N LEU A 213 -4.50 20.20 4.89
CA LEU A 213 -4.44 18.96 5.69
C LEU A 213 -5.07 19.13 7.08
N VAL A 214 -4.95 20.32 7.68
CA VAL A 214 -5.55 20.63 8.98
C VAL A 214 -7.07 20.84 8.86
N GLU A 215 -7.54 21.37 7.73
CA GLU A 215 -8.95 21.61 7.46
C GLU A 215 -9.72 20.33 7.08
N LEU A 216 -9.02 19.32 6.54
CA LEU A 216 -9.62 18.08 6.10
C LEU A 216 -10.05 17.23 7.31
N LYS A 217 -11.27 16.70 7.25
CA LYS A 217 -11.80 15.80 8.29
C LYS A 217 -11.10 14.46 8.35
N ASP A 218 -10.52 14.04 7.23
CA ASP A 218 -9.77 12.81 7.07
C ASP A 218 -8.46 13.13 6.35
N SER A 219 -7.33 12.78 6.98
CA SER A 219 -6.00 12.95 6.38
C SER A 219 -5.83 12.21 5.05
N GLY A 220 -6.70 11.25 4.78
CA GLY A 220 -6.75 10.55 3.51
C GLY A 220 -7.17 11.43 2.34
N GLU A 221 -8.02 12.43 2.58
CA GLU A 221 -8.47 13.37 1.55
C GLU A 221 -7.32 14.20 0.97
N PHE A 222 -6.27 14.46 1.78
CA PHE A 222 -5.06 15.15 1.33
C PHE A 222 -4.42 14.48 0.11
N TYR A 223 -4.39 13.16 0.08
CA TYR A 223 -3.83 12.38 -1.04
C TYR A 223 -4.66 12.47 -2.33
N CYS A 224 -5.85 13.05 -2.26
CA CYS A 224 -6.75 13.22 -3.39
C CYS A 224 -6.80 14.66 -3.92
N LEU A 225 -6.03 15.59 -3.33
CA LEU A 225 -5.90 16.95 -3.84
C LEU A 225 -5.22 16.93 -5.21
N ASP A 226 -5.71 17.74 -6.14
CA ASP A 226 -5.21 17.78 -7.52
C ASP A 226 -3.71 18.12 -7.58
N GLU A 227 -3.24 19.04 -6.73
CA GLU A 227 -1.83 19.42 -6.64
C GLU A 227 -0.96 18.26 -6.14
N VAL A 228 -1.47 17.47 -5.20
CA VAL A 228 -0.77 16.31 -4.63
C VAL A 228 -0.72 15.17 -5.65
N LEU A 229 -1.83 14.91 -6.35
CA LEU A 229 -1.88 13.94 -7.46
C LEU A 229 -1.00 14.37 -8.63
N SER A 230 -0.94 15.67 -8.94
CA SER A 230 -0.07 16.19 -9.99
C SER A 230 1.41 16.04 -9.64
N SER A 231 1.78 16.26 -8.36
CA SER A 231 3.15 16.01 -7.88
C SER A 231 3.51 14.52 -8.02
N MET A 232 2.59 13.62 -7.69
CA MET A 232 2.76 12.17 -7.88
C MET A 232 2.95 11.82 -9.37
N ASP A 233 2.09 12.32 -10.25
CA ASP A 233 2.14 12.09 -11.70
C ASP A 233 3.49 12.56 -12.28
N ASN A 234 3.92 13.76 -11.92
CA ASN A 234 5.22 14.30 -12.33
C ASN A 234 6.40 13.46 -11.84
N CYS A 235 6.34 12.98 -10.59
CA CYS A 235 7.35 12.10 -10.03
C CYS A 235 7.43 10.79 -10.83
N LEU A 236 6.31 10.11 -11.04
CA LEU A 236 6.25 8.85 -11.76
C LEU A 236 6.69 8.98 -13.23
N ASN A 237 6.35 10.08 -13.89
CA ASN A 237 6.79 10.36 -15.24
C ASN A 237 8.33 10.48 -15.32
N LYS A 238 8.94 11.26 -14.42
CA LYS A 238 10.41 11.41 -14.36
C LYS A 238 11.11 10.09 -14.09
N VAL A 239 10.60 9.32 -13.14
CA VAL A 239 11.18 8.03 -12.76
C VAL A 239 11.05 7.00 -13.87
N SER A 240 9.90 6.95 -14.55
CA SER A 240 9.69 6.03 -15.67
C SER A 240 10.70 6.31 -16.81
N ARG A 241 10.88 7.56 -17.18
CA ARG A 241 11.90 7.95 -18.19
C ARG A 241 13.32 7.59 -17.75
N TYR A 242 13.65 7.78 -16.47
CA TYR A 242 14.96 7.37 -15.92
C TYR A 242 15.17 5.86 -16.04
N VAL A 243 14.19 5.05 -15.64
CA VAL A 243 14.28 3.58 -15.73
C VAL A 243 14.34 3.11 -17.19
N GLU A 244 13.65 3.75 -18.11
CA GLU A 244 13.77 3.49 -19.56
C GLU A 244 15.19 3.77 -20.08
N SER A 245 15.79 4.90 -19.65
CA SER A 245 17.14 5.29 -20.09
C SER A 245 18.22 4.31 -19.64
N ILE A 246 18.07 3.69 -18.48
CA ILE A 246 19.01 2.66 -17.99
C ILE A 246 18.98 1.43 -18.91
N ASN A 247 17.79 1.01 -19.37
CA ASN A 247 17.66 -0.13 -20.27
C ASN A 247 18.33 0.08 -21.64
N CYS A 248 18.30 1.30 -22.16
CA CYS A 248 18.94 1.61 -23.42
C CYS A 248 20.48 1.52 -23.34
N ASN A 249 21.05 1.72 -22.15
CA ASN A 249 22.49 1.70 -21.92
C ASN A 249 23.05 0.31 -21.54
N THR A 250 22.19 -0.64 -21.14
CA THR A 250 22.58 -2.02 -20.79
C THR A 250 22.36 -3.01 -21.92
N GLY A 251 21.85 -2.57 -23.05
CA GLY A 251 21.58 -3.36 -24.26
C GLY A 251 22.72 -3.34 -25.29
N LEU A 252 24.00 -3.34 -24.85
CA LEU A 252 25.18 -3.59 -25.66
C LEU A 252 25.79 -4.96 -25.34
#